data_3a236f7167eaa3bc1595875f33aa0616
#
_entry.id   3a236f7167eaa3bc1595875f33aa0616
#
_cell.length_a   1.000
_cell.length_b   1.000
_cell.length_c   1.000
_cell.angle_alpha   90.00
_cell.angle_beta   90.00
_cell.angle_gamma   90.00
#
_symmetry.space_group_name_H-M   'P 1'
#
loop_
_entity.id
_entity.type
_entity.pdbx_description
1 polymer ?
#
loop_
_entity_poly.entity_id
_entity_poly.type
_entity_poly.pdbx_seq_one_letter_code
_entity_poly.pdbx_strand_id
1 'polypeptide(L)'
;MTDVLELTRDLIRRRSVTPDDAGCQALIAERLTRVGFRCESLRYGEVDNLWATHGEGAPTLVFLGHTDVVPTGPVDTWSSDPFEPSIRDGRLYGRGTADMKGSVAAMVVALEAFVTRHPQHRGRVGLLLTSDEEGPDNLDGVRRVAEHFRAQGERIDWCVVGEPSSKEQLGDLIRVGRRGSLSGTLTVRGIQGHVAYPEKARNPIHAFAPALAELAAERWDEGNEDFPPTSFQVSNLNAGTGANNVIPGQLTALINFRYSTASRAENLQARTEAILAKHGLDWQIEWSLSGEPFLTPPGGAVRDAVIAVCEELCGISPEESTGGGTSDGRFIAPLGAEVVELGPVNATIHKVDECVAMADLEKLPSLYQAVCEKLLG
;
A
#
# COMPACT_ATOMS: atom_id res chain seq x y z
N MET A 1 28.18 -8.32 11.32
CA MET A 1 26.76 -8.04 11.01
C MET A 1 26.58 -8.24 9.53
N THR A 2 25.43 -8.69 9.08
CA THR A 2 25.14 -8.85 7.65
C THR A 2 24.89 -7.48 7.01
N ASP A 3 25.18 -7.33 5.71
CA ASP A 3 25.04 -6.06 4.99
C ASP A 3 23.59 -5.53 5.01
N VAL A 4 22.60 -6.44 4.91
CA VAL A 4 21.18 -6.07 5.01
C VAL A 4 20.82 -5.50 6.38
N LEU A 5 21.37 -6.04 7.46
CA LEU A 5 21.12 -5.54 8.81
C LEU A 5 21.72 -4.15 9.01
N GLU A 6 22.94 -3.90 8.54
CA GLU A 6 23.58 -2.58 8.62
C GLU A 6 22.76 -1.54 7.84
N LEU A 7 22.40 -1.84 6.58
CA LEU A 7 21.60 -0.94 5.77
C LEU A 7 20.24 -0.68 6.39
N THR A 8 19.56 -1.70 6.91
CA THR A 8 18.27 -1.52 7.61
C THR A 8 18.40 -0.56 8.79
N ARG A 9 19.44 -0.74 9.61
CA ARG A 9 19.70 0.16 10.75
C ARG A 9 19.97 1.60 10.30
N ASP A 10 20.72 1.79 9.23
CA ASP A 10 21.00 3.11 8.67
C ASP A 10 19.75 3.79 8.13
N LEU A 11 18.84 3.02 7.52
CA LEU A 11 17.54 3.53 7.05
C LEU A 11 16.62 3.88 8.23
N ILE A 12 16.56 3.06 9.30
CA ILE A 12 15.73 3.34 10.47
C ILE A 12 16.16 4.62 11.17
N ARG A 13 17.46 4.88 11.31
CA ARG A 13 17.98 6.10 11.93
C ARG A 13 17.58 7.39 11.20
N ARG A 14 17.19 7.28 9.94
CA ARG A 14 16.60 8.39 9.17
C ARG A 14 15.11 8.47 9.51
N ARG A 15 14.73 9.57 10.19
CA ARG A 15 13.34 9.79 10.66
C ARG A 15 12.43 10.22 9.51
N SER A 16 12.26 9.36 8.54
CA SER A 16 11.47 9.59 7.33
C SER A 16 9.97 9.41 7.59
N VAL A 17 9.42 10.21 8.50
CA VAL A 17 7.97 10.22 8.72
C VAL A 17 7.31 10.89 7.50
N THR A 18 6.32 10.17 6.91
CA THR A 18 5.67 10.61 5.67
C THR A 18 5.31 12.09 5.66
N PRO A 19 5.55 12.85 4.60
CA PRO A 19 6.16 12.47 3.32
C PRO A 19 7.69 12.68 3.24
N ASP A 20 8.39 12.88 4.36
CA ASP A 20 9.83 13.16 4.39
C ASP A 20 10.65 11.89 4.13
N ASP A 21 11.54 11.91 3.14
CA ASP A 21 12.50 10.82 2.87
C ASP A 21 13.66 10.76 3.86
N ALA A 22 13.99 11.87 4.47
CA ALA A 22 15.13 12.03 5.39
C ALA A 22 16.47 11.53 4.84
N GLY A 23 16.66 11.51 3.50
CA GLY A 23 17.88 11.08 2.83
C GLY A 23 18.04 9.56 2.69
N CYS A 24 16.97 8.77 2.87
CA CYS A 24 16.99 7.33 2.63
C CYS A 24 17.30 7.01 1.16
N GLN A 25 16.61 7.65 0.23
CA GLN A 25 16.78 7.41 -1.20
C GLN A 25 18.17 7.86 -1.71
N ALA A 26 18.71 8.93 -1.16
CA ALA A 26 20.07 9.37 -1.49
C ALA A 26 21.14 8.32 -1.11
N LEU A 27 21.03 7.73 0.08
CA LEU A 27 21.89 6.62 0.53
C LEU A 27 21.78 5.42 -0.41
N ILE A 28 20.57 5.04 -0.80
CA ILE A 28 20.30 3.91 -1.67
C ILE A 28 20.85 4.18 -3.07
N ALA A 29 20.61 5.37 -3.63
CA ALA A 29 21.10 5.77 -4.95
C ALA A 29 22.63 5.74 -5.02
N GLU A 30 23.33 6.20 -3.95
CA GLU A 30 24.79 6.13 -3.87
C GLU A 30 25.28 4.67 -3.92
N ARG A 31 24.65 3.75 -3.19
CA ARG A 31 25.00 2.34 -3.19
C ARG A 31 24.80 1.70 -4.56
N LEU A 32 23.61 1.85 -5.15
CA LEU A 32 23.25 1.25 -6.44
C LEU A 32 24.10 1.82 -7.59
N THR A 33 24.45 3.11 -7.56
CA THR A 33 25.36 3.70 -8.55
C THR A 33 26.72 3.04 -8.57
N ARG A 34 27.25 2.61 -7.42
CA ARG A 34 28.57 1.92 -7.34
C ARG A 34 28.59 0.58 -8.08
N VAL A 35 27.43 -0.06 -8.26
CA VAL A 35 27.31 -1.32 -8.99
C VAL A 35 26.68 -1.14 -10.37
N GLY A 36 26.63 0.10 -10.88
CA GLY A 36 26.28 0.39 -12.27
C GLY A 36 24.81 0.74 -12.53
N PHE A 37 23.99 0.91 -11.51
CA PHE A 37 22.62 1.41 -11.71
C PHE A 37 22.64 2.87 -12.16
N ARG A 38 21.75 3.20 -13.09
CA ARG A 38 21.35 4.56 -13.39
C ARG A 38 20.25 4.95 -12.42
N CYS A 39 20.49 5.97 -11.60
CA CYS A 39 19.58 6.49 -10.60
C CYS A 39 19.01 7.84 -11.04
N GLU A 40 17.70 7.98 -11.02
CA GLU A 40 16.97 9.22 -11.36
C GLU A 40 16.08 9.59 -10.17
N SER A 41 16.21 10.83 -9.68
CA SER A 41 15.31 11.38 -8.66
C SER A 41 14.10 12.02 -9.35
N LEU A 42 12.91 11.54 -9.03
CA LEU A 42 11.63 12.03 -9.53
C LEU A 42 10.88 12.72 -8.40
N ARG A 43 11.24 13.97 -8.10
CA ARG A 43 10.62 14.75 -7.01
C ARG A 43 9.34 15.42 -7.49
N TYR A 44 8.23 15.19 -6.77
CA TYR A 44 6.95 15.86 -6.97
C TYR A 44 6.49 16.48 -5.65
N GLY A 45 6.23 17.80 -5.65
CA GLY A 45 5.90 18.51 -4.42
C GLY A 45 6.95 18.34 -3.33
N GLU A 46 6.54 17.81 -2.19
CA GLU A 46 7.43 17.50 -1.06
C GLU A 46 7.93 16.04 -1.07
N VAL A 47 7.42 15.21 -1.97
CA VAL A 47 7.68 13.78 -2.05
C VAL A 47 8.90 13.48 -2.91
N ASP A 48 9.80 12.69 -2.39
CA ASP A 48 10.94 12.14 -3.12
C ASP A 48 10.58 10.76 -3.68
N ASN A 49 10.89 10.54 -4.96
CA ASN A 49 10.80 9.23 -5.59
C ASN A 49 12.14 8.92 -6.27
N LEU A 50 12.59 7.66 -6.18
CA LEU A 50 13.81 7.17 -6.80
C LEU A 50 13.47 6.12 -7.85
N TRP A 51 13.90 6.36 -9.09
CA TRP A 51 13.91 5.37 -10.15
C TRP A 51 15.35 4.93 -10.44
N ALA A 52 15.70 3.71 -10.07
CA ALA A 52 17.04 3.14 -10.30
C ALA A 52 16.95 1.92 -11.22
N THR A 53 17.76 1.85 -12.28
CA THR A 53 17.71 0.78 -13.30
C THR A 53 19.08 0.29 -13.67
N HIS A 54 19.19 -1.03 -13.99
CA HIS A 54 20.38 -1.67 -14.55
C HIS A 54 19.96 -2.57 -15.71
N GLY A 55 20.80 -2.63 -16.78
CA GLY A 55 20.49 -3.33 -18.02
C GLY A 55 19.59 -2.53 -18.94
N GLU A 56 19.23 -3.09 -20.09
CA GLU A 56 18.48 -2.44 -21.15
C GLU A 56 17.48 -3.42 -21.83
N GLY A 57 16.43 -2.85 -22.42
CA GLY A 57 15.44 -3.62 -23.18
C GLY A 57 14.44 -4.34 -22.28
N ALA A 58 13.76 -5.31 -22.89
CA ALA A 58 12.74 -6.12 -22.22
C ALA A 58 13.23 -7.55 -21.98
N PRO A 59 12.67 -8.26 -20.97
CA PRO A 59 11.66 -7.81 -20.04
C PRO A 59 12.19 -6.89 -18.94
N THR A 60 11.31 -6.13 -18.26
CA THR A 60 11.65 -5.27 -17.13
C THR A 60 11.04 -5.84 -15.85
N LEU A 61 11.89 -6.17 -14.87
CA LEU A 61 11.51 -6.49 -13.49
C LEU A 61 11.76 -5.30 -12.60
N VAL A 62 10.76 -4.91 -11.81
CA VAL A 62 10.86 -3.79 -10.86
C VAL A 62 10.59 -4.29 -9.45
N PHE A 63 11.46 -3.92 -8.51
CA PHE A 63 11.14 -3.96 -7.08
C PHE A 63 10.54 -2.62 -6.68
N LEU A 64 9.47 -2.66 -5.91
CA LEU A 64 8.73 -1.48 -5.48
C LEU A 64 8.65 -1.44 -3.97
N GLY A 65 8.88 -0.26 -3.40
CA GLY A 65 8.73 -0.03 -1.97
C GLY A 65 8.70 1.45 -1.60
N HIS A 66 8.63 1.69 -0.30
CA HIS A 66 8.63 3.05 0.24
C HIS A 66 9.70 3.23 1.33
N THR A 67 10.15 4.46 1.48
CA THR A 67 11.16 4.86 2.47
C THR A 67 10.56 5.61 3.65
N ASP A 68 9.35 6.15 3.47
CA ASP A 68 8.60 6.80 4.54
C ASP A 68 8.01 5.78 5.52
N VAL A 69 7.58 6.29 6.66
CA VAL A 69 6.96 5.51 7.73
C VAL A 69 5.83 6.30 8.37
N VAL A 70 4.83 5.61 8.92
CA VAL A 70 3.79 6.26 9.73
C VAL A 70 4.37 6.93 10.97
N PRO A 71 3.70 7.95 11.54
CA PRO A 71 4.06 8.51 12.84
C PRO A 71 4.18 7.43 13.93
N THR A 72 5.11 7.63 14.85
CA THR A 72 5.40 6.65 15.92
C THR A 72 4.31 6.55 16.97
N GLY A 73 3.42 7.54 17.05
CA GLY A 73 2.60 7.75 18.23
C GLY A 73 3.43 8.28 19.43
N PRO A 74 2.92 8.18 20.65
CA PRO A 74 3.65 8.64 21.84
C PRO A 74 4.94 7.83 22.05
N VAL A 75 6.10 8.51 21.97
CA VAL A 75 7.42 7.85 22.03
C VAL A 75 7.69 7.21 23.40
N ASP A 76 7.10 7.72 24.46
CA ASP A 76 7.18 7.17 25.82
C ASP A 76 6.50 5.81 25.99
N THR A 77 5.69 5.38 25.02
CA THR A 77 5.10 4.04 25.00
C THR A 77 6.01 2.98 24.37
N TRP A 78 7.09 3.39 23.70
CA TRP A 78 8.05 2.48 23.08
C TRP A 78 9.06 1.98 24.11
N SER A 79 9.46 0.71 24.00
CA SER A 79 10.50 0.11 24.86
C SER A 79 11.92 0.60 24.54
N SER A 80 12.11 1.24 23.38
CA SER A 80 13.36 1.91 22.93
C SER A 80 12.99 3.00 21.92
N ASP A 81 13.89 3.98 21.68
CA ASP A 81 13.64 5.01 20.65
C ASP A 81 13.30 4.34 19.30
N PRO A 82 12.16 4.66 18.68
CA PRO A 82 11.71 4.04 17.41
C PRO A 82 12.67 4.27 16.24
N PHE A 83 13.56 5.26 16.32
CA PHE A 83 14.54 5.56 15.28
C PHE A 83 15.98 5.23 15.68
N GLU A 84 16.19 4.60 16.86
CA GLU A 84 17.48 3.99 17.24
C GLU A 84 17.32 2.47 17.28
N PRO A 85 17.65 1.77 16.16
CA PRO A 85 17.34 0.35 15.99
C PRO A 85 18.03 -0.51 17.05
N SER A 86 17.27 -1.30 17.78
CA SER A 86 17.76 -2.16 18.85
C SER A 86 17.45 -3.63 18.58
N ILE A 87 18.39 -4.50 18.96
CA ILE A 87 18.22 -5.95 18.81
C ILE A 87 17.89 -6.54 20.20
N ARG A 88 16.76 -7.24 20.27
CA ARG A 88 16.30 -7.97 21.46
C ARG A 88 15.66 -9.29 21.02
N ASP A 89 15.97 -10.36 21.72
CA ASP A 89 15.37 -11.69 21.52
C ASP A 89 15.30 -12.15 20.04
N GLY A 90 16.39 -11.91 19.28
CA GLY A 90 16.49 -12.29 17.89
C GLY A 90 15.64 -11.44 16.91
N ARG A 91 15.15 -10.28 17.37
CA ARG A 91 14.37 -9.32 16.56
C ARG A 91 15.04 -7.96 16.53
N LEU A 92 14.94 -7.28 15.40
CA LEU A 92 15.32 -5.89 15.21
C LEU A 92 14.08 -5.01 15.43
N TYR A 93 14.16 -4.11 16.41
CA TYR A 93 13.08 -3.18 16.77
C TYR A 93 13.37 -1.79 16.21
N GLY A 94 12.34 -1.11 15.75
CA GLY A 94 12.34 0.26 15.25
C GLY A 94 11.21 0.49 14.26
N ARG A 95 10.77 1.74 14.12
CA ARG A 95 9.73 2.13 13.15
C ARG A 95 10.25 1.93 11.74
N GLY A 96 9.48 1.21 10.90
CA GLY A 96 9.85 0.86 9.53
C GLY A 96 10.67 -0.43 9.41
N THR A 97 10.93 -1.17 10.50
CA THR A 97 11.66 -2.45 10.42
C THR A 97 10.92 -3.49 9.60
N ALA A 98 9.61 -3.60 9.77
CA ALA A 98 8.75 -4.49 9.01
C ALA A 98 8.08 -3.76 7.83
N ASP A 99 7.71 -2.50 8.00
CA ASP A 99 6.96 -1.69 7.04
C ASP A 99 7.68 -0.38 6.70
N MET A 100 8.49 -0.33 5.59
CA MET A 100 9.06 -1.51 4.92
C MET A 100 10.57 -1.34 4.65
N LYS A 101 11.30 -0.57 5.51
CA LYS A 101 12.75 -0.31 5.34
C LYS A 101 13.59 -1.58 5.36
N GLY A 102 13.15 -2.64 6.11
CA GLY A 102 13.79 -3.94 6.07
C GLY A 102 13.74 -4.59 4.69
N SER A 103 12.56 -4.56 4.05
CA SER A 103 12.40 -5.03 2.67
C SER A 103 13.20 -4.19 1.67
N VAL A 104 13.19 -2.86 1.82
CA VAL A 104 13.98 -1.96 0.96
C VAL A 104 15.47 -2.28 1.06
N ALA A 105 16.00 -2.46 2.27
CA ALA A 105 17.39 -2.87 2.47
C ALA A 105 17.69 -4.22 1.81
N ALA A 106 16.78 -5.18 1.95
CA ALA A 106 16.92 -6.50 1.34
C ALA A 106 16.91 -6.44 -0.19
N MET A 107 16.03 -5.61 -0.79
CA MET A 107 16.00 -5.36 -2.24
C MET A 107 17.31 -4.79 -2.75
N VAL A 108 17.84 -3.77 -2.07
CA VAL A 108 19.12 -3.14 -2.45
C VAL A 108 20.25 -4.17 -2.44
N VAL A 109 20.39 -4.94 -1.35
CA VAL A 109 21.43 -5.98 -1.24
C VAL A 109 21.26 -7.09 -2.30
N ALA A 110 20.02 -7.50 -2.57
CA ALA A 110 19.71 -8.48 -3.61
C ALA A 110 20.09 -7.97 -5.00
N LEU A 111 19.78 -6.73 -5.32
CA LEU A 111 20.09 -6.10 -6.60
C LEU A 111 21.60 -5.95 -6.80
N GLU A 112 22.33 -5.48 -5.78
CA GLU A 112 23.79 -5.40 -5.81
C GLU A 112 24.44 -6.78 -6.09
N ALA A 113 23.96 -7.81 -5.37
CA ALA A 113 24.44 -9.18 -5.55
C ALA A 113 24.10 -9.74 -6.95
N PHE A 114 22.87 -9.51 -7.42
CA PHE A 114 22.42 -9.99 -8.72
C PHE A 114 23.23 -9.41 -9.87
N VAL A 115 23.34 -8.06 -9.96
CA VAL A 115 24.06 -7.43 -11.09
C VAL A 115 25.57 -7.71 -11.04
N THR A 116 26.12 -7.91 -9.85
CA THR A 116 27.53 -8.32 -9.71
C THR A 116 27.77 -9.75 -10.24
N ARG A 117 26.84 -10.67 -9.97
CA ARG A 117 26.92 -12.07 -10.42
C ARG A 117 26.52 -12.21 -11.89
N HIS A 118 25.56 -11.43 -12.36
CA HIS A 118 25.00 -11.47 -13.70
C HIS A 118 25.09 -10.10 -14.39
N PRO A 119 26.32 -9.60 -14.69
CA PRO A 119 26.51 -8.25 -15.27
C PRO A 119 25.91 -8.10 -16.68
N GLN A 120 25.61 -9.21 -17.34
CA GLN A 120 24.99 -9.26 -18.67
C GLN A 120 23.63 -9.96 -18.62
N HIS A 121 22.89 -9.80 -17.52
CA HIS A 121 21.54 -10.34 -17.40
C HIS A 121 20.62 -9.89 -18.54
N ARG A 122 19.60 -10.69 -18.81
CA ARG A 122 18.59 -10.38 -19.80
C ARG A 122 17.71 -9.23 -19.35
N GLY A 123 17.34 -8.32 -20.29
CA GLY A 123 16.39 -7.25 -20.02
C GLY A 123 16.90 -6.23 -19.01
N ARG A 124 15.99 -5.69 -18.22
CA ARG A 124 16.25 -4.61 -17.27
C ARG A 124 15.73 -4.96 -15.88
N VAL A 125 16.50 -4.68 -14.85
CA VAL A 125 16.06 -4.72 -13.45
C VAL A 125 16.02 -3.32 -12.88
N GLY A 126 15.00 -3.00 -12.07
CA GLY A 126 14.79 -1.69 -11.47
C GLY A 126 14.36 -1.74 -10.01
N LEU A 127 14.58 -0.62 -9.35
CA LEU A 127 14.05 -0.30 -8.03
C LEU A 127 13.31 1.03 -8.11
N LEU A 128 12.03 1.01 -7.74
CA LEU A 128 11.22 2.20 -7.59
C LEU A 128 10.90 2.40 -6.10
N LEU A 129 11.26 3.56 -5.57
CA LEU A 129 10.98 3.93 -4.19
C LEU A 129 10.21 5.25 -4.14
N THR A 130 9.33 5.38 -3.15
CA THR A 130 8.62 6.62 -2.82
C THR A 130 8.80 6.99 -1.36
N SER A 131 8.52 8.23 -1.00
CA SER A 131 8.39 8.70 0.38
C SER A 131 6.94 9.11 0.73
N ASP A 132 5.93 8.60 0.02
CA ASP A 132 4.52 8.97 0.18
C ASP A 132 3.57 7.76 0.02
N GLU A 133 3.96 6.55 0.51
CA GLU A 133 3.04 5.41 0.57
C GLU A 133 2.12 5.52 1.77
N GLU A 134 2.67 5.92 2.92
CA GLU A 134 1.99 6.03 4.21
C GLU A 134 1.24 7.36 4.38
N GLY A 135 1.30 8.21 3.38
CA GLY A 135 0.61 9.49 3.37
C GLY A 135 -0.91 9.35 3.17
N PRO A 136 -1.71 10.30 3.68
CA PRO A 136 -3.17 10.21 3.64
C PRO A 136 -3.73 10.26 2.22
N ASP A 137 -3.09 10.97 1.31
CA ASP A 137 -3.59 11.23 -0.05
C ASP A 137 -2.81 10.50 -1.14
N ASN A 138 -1.53 10.16 -0.89
CA ASN A 138 -0.61 9.44 -1.79
C ASN A 138 -0.68 9.98 -3.25
N LEU A 139 -0.61 11.32 -3.41
CA LEU A 139 -0.82 11.96 -4.71
C LEU A 139 0.46 12.13 -5.51
N ASP A 140 1.58 12.40 -4.83
CA ASP A 140 2.88 12.74 -5.43
C ASP A 140 3.88 11.57 -5.37
N GLY A 141 3.45 10.41 -4.85
CA GLY A 141 4.20 9.17 -4.78
C GLY A 141 4.14 8.35 -6.09
N VAL A 142 4.07 7.02 -5.96
CA VAL A 142 4.07 6.07 -7.09
C VAL A 142 2.96 6.36 -8.10
N ARG A 143 1.82 6.88 -7.67
CA ARG A 143 0.75 7.34 -8.58
C ARG A 143 1.27 8.32 -9.62
N ARG A 144 2.02 9.35 -9.17
CA ARG A 144 2.58 10.38 -10.05
C ARG A 144 3.69 9.84 -10.94
N VAL A 145 4.50 8.94 -10.38
CA VAL A 145 5.54 8.22 -11.15
C VAL A 145 4.91 7.34 -12.24
N ALA A 146 3.82 6.63 -11.95
CA ALA A 146 3.10 5.81 -12.94
C ALA A 146 2.52 6.65 -14.08
N GLU A 147 2.00 7.87 -13.79
CA GLU A 147 1.59 8.84 -14.82
C GLU A 147 2.78 9.26 -15.70
N HIS A 148 3.93 9.54 -15.08
CA HIS A 148 5.17 9.87 -15.78
C HIS A 148 5.62 8.70 -16.68
N PHE A 149 5.65 7.47 -16.16
CA PHE A 149 6.01 6.28 -16.92
C PHE A 149 5.11 6.06 -18.13
N ARG A 150 3.80 6.24 -17.95
CA ARG A 150 2.83 6.15 -19.07
C ARG A 150 3.12 7.20 -20.14
N ALA A 151 3.42 8.43 -19.76
CA ALA A 151 3.74 9.51 -20.68
C ALA A 151 5.06 9.28 -21.46
N GLN A 152 6.02 8.60 -20.83
CA GLN A 152 7.31 8.23 -21.46
C GLN A 152 7.26 6.92 -22.24
N GLY A 153 6.15 6.18 -22.18
CA GLY A 153 6.06 4.84 -22.73
C GLY A 153 6.95 3.83 -22.02
N GLU A 154 7.27 4.08 -20.76
CA GLU A 154 8.03 3.17 -19.89
C GLU A 154 7.25 1.87 -19.71
N ARG A 155 7.92 0.72 -19.93
CA ARG A 155 7.30 -0.59 -19.84
C ARG A 155 7.86 -1.34 -18.63
N ILE A 156 6.96 -1.85 -17.82
CA ILE A 156 7.23 -2.76 -16.71
C ILE A 156 6.48 -4.05 -17.01
N ASP A 157 7.20 -5.18 -17.06
CA ASP A 157 6.59 -6.49 -17.30
C ASP A 157 6.25 -7.16 -15.97
N TRP A 158 7.11 -7.02 -14.95
CA TRP A 158 6.97 -7.65 -13.65
C TRP A 158 7.30 -6.67 -12.52
N CYS A 159 6.54 -6.76 -11.43
CA CYS A 159 6.76 -5.96 -10.24
C CYS A 159 6.66 -6.83 -8.97
N VAL A 160 7.66 -6.74 -8.12
CA VAL A 160 7.63 -7.32 -6.77
C VAL A 160 7.60 -6.18 -5.76
N VAL A 161 6.51 -6.12 -5.00
CA VAL A 161 6.35 -5.12 -3.93
C VAL A 161 6.82 -5.74 -2.61
N GLY A 162 7.66 -5.03 -1.86
CA GLY A 162 8.25 -5.54 -0.63
C GLY A 162 7.41 -5.33 0.63
N GLU A 163 6.14 -5.10 0.48
CA GLU A 163 5.18 -4.96 1.58
C GLU A 163 5.18 -6.19 2.51
N PRO A 164 4.97 -6.02 3.82
CA PRO A 164 4.93 -7.11 4.78
C PRO A 164 3.71 -8.01 4.52
N SER A 165 3.89 -9.02 3.69
CA SER A 165 2.84 -9.93 3.26
C SER A 165 2.68 -11.15 4.14
N SER A 166 3.76 -11.65 4.74
CA SER A 166 3.78 -12.89 5.51
C SER A 166 2.98 -12.81 6.81
N LYS A 167 2.38 -13.93 7.24
CA LYS A 167 1.54 -14.00 8.46
C LYS A 167 2.32 -14.40 9.69
N GLU A 168 2.90 -15.60 9.71
CA GLU A 168 3.59 -16.20 10.86
C GLU A 168 5.06 -16.44 10.58
N GLN A 169 5.42 -16.74 9.31
CA GLN A 169 6.79 -16.98 8.90
C GLN A 169 7.01 -16.46 7.48
N LEU A 170 8.25 -16.04 7.20
CA LEU A 170 8.62 -15.47 5.93
C LEU A 170 8.26 -16.40 4.75
N GLY A 171 7.47 -15.88 3.81
CA GLY A 171 7.07 -16.57 2.59
C GLY A 171 5.87 -17.50 2.75
N ASP A 172 5.16 -17.49 3.88
CA ASP A 172 3.94 -18.29 4.07
C ASP A 172 2.70 -17.69 3.39
N LEU A 173 2.75 -16.42 3.02
CA LEU A 173 1.72 -15.75 2.25
C LEU A 173 2.31 -14.72 1.30
N ILE A 174 1.82 -14.74 0.05
CA ILE A 174 2.08 -13.70 -0.96
C ILE A 174 0.76 -13.03 -1.37
N ARG A 175 0.85 -11.77 -1.82
CA ARG A 175 -0.31 -11.09 -2.39
C ARG A 175 -0.19 -11.12 -3.91
N VAL A 176 -1.18 -11.74 -4.54
CA VAL A 176 -1.25 -11.86 -6.01
C VAL A 176 -2.21 -10.86 -6.64
N GLY A 177 -2.81 -10.01 -5.81
CA GLY A 177 -3.74 -8.96 -6.20
C GLY A 177 -4.20 -8.17 -4.99
N ARG A 178 -4.88 -7.06 -5.23
CA ARG A 178 -5.48 -6.21 -4.18
C ARG A 178 -6.87 -5.76 -4.59
N ARG A 179 -7.74 -5.60 -3.60
CA ARG A 179 -9.05 -4.98 -3.80
C ARG A 179 -8.89 -3.50 -4.11
N GLY A 180 -9.79 -2.97 -4.94
CA GLY A 180 -9.95 -1.54 -5.12
C GLY A 180 -10.45 -0.86 -3.84
N SER A 181 -10.19 0.44 -3.74
CA SER A 181 -10.64 1.28 -2.63
C SER A 181 -11.26 2.57 -3.17
N LEU A 182 -12.57 2.72 -2.94
CA LEU A 182 -13.34 3.91 -3.30
C LEU A 182 -13.91 4.52 -2.02
N SER A 183 -13.56 5.77 -1.75
CA SER A 183 -14.08 6.55 -0.61
C SER A 183 -15.05 7.61 -1.09
N GLY A 184 -15.96 8.01 -0.20
CA GLY A 184 -16.87 9.13 -0.44
C GLY A 184 -17.07 9.96 0.82
N THR A 185 -17.03 11.29 0.67
CA THR A 185 -17.45 12.23 1.70
C THR A 185 -18.88 12.68 1.38
N LEU A 186 -19.83 12.05 2.04
CA LEU A 186 -21.27 12.34 1.88
C LEU A 186 -21.68 13.45 2.82
N THR A 187 -22.30 14.49 2.29
CA THR A 187 -22.99 15.55 3.04
C THR A 187 -24.48 15.44 2.82
N VAL A 188 -25.25 15.34 3.88
CA VAL A 188 -26.75 15.40 3.84
C VAL A 188 -27.20 16.68 4.50
N ARG A 189 -27.94 17.51 3.75
CA ARG A 189 -28.44 18.80 4.21
C ARG A 189 -29.82 18.64 4.83
N GLY A 190 -30.00 19.30 5.97
CA GLY A 190 -31.26 19.47 6.67
C GLY A 190 -31.61 20.93 6.82
N ILE A 191 -32.46 21.22 7.82
CA ILE A 191 -32.81 22.58 8.26
C ILE A 191 -32.63 22.59 9.77
N GLN A 192 -31.70 23.41 10.26
CA GLN A 192 -31.48 23.58 11.70
C GLN A 192 -32.67 24.19 12.40
N GLY A 193 -32.99 23.73 13.60
CA GLY A 193 -34.09 24.28 14.39
C GLY A 193 -34.09 23.82 15.84
N HIS A 194 -35.02 24.34 16.60
CA HIS A 194 -35.20 23.95 18.00
C HIS A 194 -35.99 22.62 18.06
N VAL A 195 -35.54 21.66 18.88
CA VAL A 195 -36.15 20.31 18.99
C VAL A 195 -37.63 20.35 19.38
N ALA A 196 -38.10 21.44 20.06
CA ALA A 196 -39.51 21.63 20.42
C ALA A 196 -40.40 22.06 19.23
N TYR A 197 -39.81 22.44 18.09
CA TYR A 197 -40.51 22.90 16.89
C TYR A 197 -40.07 22.15 15.65
N PRO A 198 -40.23 20.80 15.63
CA PRO A 198 -39.70 19.96 14.56
C PRO A 198 -40.31 20.28 13.18
N GLU A 199 -41.52 20.87 13.15
CA GLU A 199 -42.21 21.31 11.93
C GLU A 199 -41.50 22.46 11.19
N LYS A 200 -40.57 23.16 11.88
CA LYS A 200 -39.75 24.25 11.33
C LYS A 200 -38.35 23.83 10.97
N ALA A 201 -38.05 22.55 11.13
CA ALA A 201 -36.72 21.98 10.90
C ALA A 201 -36.81 20.75 10.00
N ARG A 202 -35.66 20.33 9.47
CA ARG A 202 -35.49 19.03 8.81
C ARG A 202 -34.26 18.35 9.40
N ASN A 203 -34.49 17.32 10.19
CA ASN A 203 -33.38 16.59 10.82
C ASN A 203 -32.66 15.69 9.80
N PRO A 204 -31.40 15.98 9.42
CA PRO A 204 -30.66 15.18 8.45
C PRO A 204 -30.31 13.78 8.98
N ILE A 205 -30.22 13.59 10.31
CA ILE A 205 -29.99 12.29 10.94
C ILE A 205 -31.20 11.37 10.69
N HIS A 206 -32.41 11.86 10.96
CA HIS A 206 -33.63 11.09 10.72
C HIS A 206 -33.88 10.84 9.24
N ALA A 207 -33.56 11.82 8.38
CA ALA A 207 -33.71 11.67 6.94
C ALA A 207 -32.74 10.64 6.36
N PHE A 208 -31.49 10.60 6.84
CA PHE A 208 -30.47 9.70 6.34
C PHE A 208 -30.60 8.26 6.87
N ALA A 209 -31.15 8.05 8.06
CA ALA A 209 -31.21 6.74 8.70
C ALA A 209 -31.81 5.62 7.81
N PRO A 210 -32.91 5.80 7.05
CA PRO A 210 -33.43 4.78 6.14
C PRO A 210 -32.46 4.48 4.97
N ALA A 211 -31.83 5.49 4.39
CA ALA A 211 -30.86 5.34 3.32
C ALA A 211 -29.59 4.62 3.82
N LEU A 212 -29.12 4.95 5.02
CA LEU A 212 -27.99 4.26 5.64
C LEU A 212 -28.29 2.78 5.87
N ALA A 213 -29.50 2.46 6.35
CA ALA A 213 -29.91 1.06 6.54
C ALA A 213 -29.95 0.29 5.22
N GLU A 214 -30.43 0.90 4.13
CA GLU A 214 -30.42 0.29 2.79
C GLU A 214 -29.00 0.11 2.26
N LEU A 215 -28.13 1.15 2.34
CA LEU A 215 -26.74 1.09 1.92
C LEU A 215 -25.96 -0.01 2.66
N ALA A 216 -26.19 -0.14 3.98
CA ALA A 216 -25.51 -1.14 4.81
C ALA A 216 -26.00 -2.58 4.55
N ALA A 217 -27.25 -2.73 4.10
CA ALA A 217 -27.84 -4.03 3.77
C ALA A 217 -27.64 -4.42 2.29
N GLU A 218 -27.19 -3.48 1.45
CA GLU A 218 -27.03 -3.71 0.01
C GLU A 218 -25.98 -4.78 -0.27
N ARG A 219 -26.33 -5.71 -1.13
CA ARG A 219 -25.41 -6.71 -1.66
C ARG A 219 -24.78 -6.19 -2.93
N TRP A 220 -23.56 -5.67 -2.80
CA TRP A 220 -22.87 -4.96 -3.86
C TRP A 220 -22.43 -5.87 -5.00
N ASP A 221 -21.88 -7.06 -4.68
CA ASP A 221 -21.58 -8.18 -5.58
C ASP A 221 -21.39 -9.49 -4.78
N GLU A 222 -21.06 -10.58 -5.48
CA GLU A 222 -20.80 -11.91 -4.88
C GLU A 222 -19.29 -12.17 -4.69
N GLY A 223 -18.42 -11.27 -5.13
CA GLY A 223 -17.00 -11.57 -5.29
C GLY A 223 -16.75 -12.53 -6.47
N ASN A 224 -15.61 -13.21 -6.44
CA ASN A 224 -15.24 -14.27 -7.37
C ASN A 224 -14.23 -15.23 -6.72
N GLU A 225 -13.61 -16.14 -7.50
CA GLU A 225 -12.64 -17.13 -6.99
C GLU A 225 -11.46 -16.48 -6.24
N ASP A 226 -11.02 -15.29 -6.67
CA ASP A 226 -9.83 -14.61 -6.15
C ASP A 226 -10.17 -13.54 -5.10
N PHE A 227 -11.42 -13.06 -5.07
CA PHE A 227 -11.82 -11.93 -4.23
C PHE A 227 -13.09 -12.18 -3.44
N PRO A 228 -13.12 -11.76 -2.15
CA PRO A 228 -14.37 -11.73 -1.40
C PRO A 228 -15.36 -10.72 -2.00
N PRO A 229 -16.65 -10.81 -1.64
CA PRO A 229 -17.63 -9.79 -2.00
C PRO A 229 -17.20 -8.38 -1.63
N THR A 230 -17.64 -7.40 -2.44
CA THR A 230 -17.44 -5.99 -2.15
C THR A 230 -18.07 -5.61 -0.82
N SER A 231 -17.29 -4.93 0.03
CA SER A 231 -17.74 -4.44 1.33
C SER A 231 -17.98 -2.93 1.32
N PHE A 232 -19.02 -2.50 2.00
CA PHE A 232 -19.34 -1.10 2.27
C PHE A 232 -19.22 -0.82 3.75
N GLN A 233 -18.54 0.29 4.12
CA GLN A 233 -18.40 0.71 5.51
C GLN A 233 -18.59 2.23 5.63
N VAL A 234 -19.19 2.66 6.75
CA VAL A 234 -19.17 4.05 7.20
C VAL A 234 -18.16 4.17 8.32
N SER A 235 -17.08 4.89 8.08
CA SER A 235 -16.00 5.03 9.07
C SER A 235 -16.24 6.21 10.03
N ASN A 236 -16.95 7.24 9.58
CA ASN A 236 -17.30 8.41 10.38
C ASN A 236 -18.70 8.88 10.05
N LEU A 237 -19.41 9.32 11.10
CA LEU A 237 -20.73 9.95 10.99
C LEU A 237 -20.79 11.10 11.99
N ASN A 238 -20.81 12.32 11.46
CA ASN A 238 -20.79 13.53 12.26
C ASN A 238 -22.03 14.38 11.99
N ALA A 239 -22.72 14.78 13.07
CA ALA A 239 -23.83 15.70 13.03
C ALA A 239 -24.00 16.38 14.40
N GLY A 240 -24.70 17.51 14.42
CA GLY A 240 -25.04 18.21 15.65
C GLY A 240 -24.04 19.29 16.04
N THR A 241 -24.50 20.14 16.97
CA THR A 241 -23.77 21.30 17.49
C THR A 241 -23.24 21.06 18.91
N GLY A 242 -23.49 19.87 19.48
CA GLY A 242 -23.26 19.57 20.90
C GLY A 242 -24.35 20.02 21.84
N ALA A 243 -25.32 20.84 21.39
CA ALA A 243 -26.48 21.28 22.18
C ALA A 243 -27.63 20.26 22.07
N ASN A 244 -28.21 19.88 23.22
CA ASN A 244 -29.26 18.86 23.30
C ASN A 244 -30.64 19.36 22.79
N ASN A 245 -30.81 20.63 22.57
CA ASN A 245 -32.06 21.27 22.13
C ASN A 245 -32.01 21.80 20.68
N VAL A 246 -30.97 21.42 19.90
CA VAL A 246 -30.80 21.87 18.51
C VAL A 246 -30.85 20.69 17.58
N ILE A 247 -31.78 20.73 16.60
CA ILE A 247 -31.76 19.83 15.42
C ILE A 247 -30.66 20.33 14.49
N PRO A 248 -29.69 19.46 14.07
CA PRO A 248 -28.60 19.87 13.19
C PRO A 248 -29.09 20.26 11.79
N GLY A 249 -28.37 21.17 11.15
CA GLY A 249 -28.63 21.58 9.76
C GLY A 249 -27.89 20.71 8.72
N GLN A 250 -26.95 19.89 9.16
CA GLN A 250 -26.14 19.06 8.27
C GLN A 250 -25.65 17.80 9.00
N LEU A 251 -25.43 16.75 8.22
CA LEU A 251 -24.73 15.52 8.59
C LEU A 251 -23.64 15.25 7.56
N THR A 252 -22.47 14.81 8.02
CA THR A 252 -21.39 14.34 7.16
C THR A 252 -21.03 12.89 7.49
N ALA A 253 -20.94 12.04 6.47
CA ALA A 253 -20.51 10.65 6.59
C ALA A 253 -19.30 10.37 5.70
N LEU A 254 -18.28 9.69 6.24
CA LEU A 254 -17.18 9.13 5.45
C LEU A 254 -17.50 7.66 5.17
N ILE A 255 -17.64 7.33 3.90
CA ILE A 255 -17.94 5.98 3.43
C ILE A 255 -16.76 5.41 2.65
N ASN A 256 -16.60 4.10 2.67
CA ASN A 256 -15.57 3.39 1.90
C ASN A 256 -16.08 2.06 1.37
N PHE A 257 -15.72 1.79 0.13
CA PHE A 257 -15.83 0.49 -0.51
C PHE A 257 -14.47 -0.17 -0.63
N ARG A 258 -14.41 -1.46 -0.27
CA ARG A 258 -13.34 -2.37 -0.69
C ARG A 258 -13.94 -3.34 -1.69
N TYR A 259 -13.58 -3.21 -2.97
CA TYR A 259 -14.26 -3.89 -4.05
C TYR A 259 -13.35 -4.78 -4.89
N SER A 260 -13.95 -5.79 -5.49
CA SER A 260 -13.30 -6.82 -6.29
C SER A 260 -13.31 -6.45 -7.77
N THR A 261 -12.66 -7.29 -8.58
CA THR A 261 -12.73 -7.20 -10.05
C THR A 261 -14.12 -7.50 -10.62
N ALA A 262 -15.07 -7.97 -9.79
CA ALA A 262 -16.48 -8.14 -10.17
C ALA A 262 -17.26 -6.82 -10.23
N SER A 263 -16.74 -5.75 -9.61
CA SER A 263 -17.36 -4.42 -9.58
C SER A 263 -16.45 -3.38 -10.22
N ARG A 264 -17.04 -2.24 -10.57
CA ARG A 264 -16.35 -1.03 -11.03
C ARG A 264 -16.72 0.14 -10.15
N ALA A 265 -15.80 1.06 -9.94
CA ALA A 265 -16.01 2.25 -9.12
C ALA A 265 -17.25 3.03 -9.54
N GLU A 266 -17.44 3.25 -10.84
CA GLU A 266 -18.58 4.00 -11.39
C GLU A 266 -19.92 3.34 -11.08
N ASN A 267 -19.98 2.00 -11.08
CA ASN A 267 -21.20 1.27 -10.74
C ASN A 267 -21.55 1.40 -9.26
N LEU A 268 -20.55 1.37 -8.38
CA LEU A 268 -20.72 1.56 -6.93
C LEU A 268 -21.19 2.97 -6.63
N GLN A 269 -20.63 3.99 -7.30
CA GLN A 269 -21.06 5.38 -7.22
C GLN A 269 -22.52 5.51 -7.65
N ALA A 270 -22.85 5.06 -8.85
CA ALA A 270 -24.21 5.19 -9.40
C ALA A 270 -25.28 4.50 -8.53
N ARG A 271 -24.99 3.30 -7.99
CA ARG A 271 -25.91 2.59 -7.09
C ARG A 271 -26.07 3.30 -5.76
N THR A 272 -24.99 3.83 -5.19
CA THR A 272 -25.03 4.64 -3.96
C THR A 272 -25.91 5.88 -4.16
N GLU A 273 -25.67 6.62 -5.23
CA GLU A 273 -26.42 7.83 -5.58
C GLU A 273 -27.90 7.54 -5.86
N ALA A 274 -28.21 6.42 -6.51
CA ALA A 274 -29.59 5.98 -6.73
C ALA A 274 -30.33 5.68 -5.41
N ILE A 275 -29.68 5.05 -4.43
CA ILE A 275 -30.24 4.82 -3.10
C ILE A 275 -30.50 6.16 -2.38
N LEU A 276 -29.52 7.06 -2.39
CA LEU A 276 -29.68 8.39 -1.76
C LEU A 276 -30.84 9.18 -2.39
N ALA A 277 -30.94 9.17 -3.72
CA ALA A 277 -32.02 9.82 -4.47
C ALA A 277 -33.39 9.22 -4.17
N LYS A 278 -33.50 7.88 -4.08
CA LYS A 278 -34.74 7.14 -3.74
C LYS A 278 -35.33 7.62 -2.41
N HIS A 279 -34.49 7.97 -1.44
CA HIS A 279 -34.93 8.46 -0.13
C HIS A 279 -35.23 9.98 -0.10
N GLY A 280 -35.14 10.67 -1.23
CA GLY A 280 -35.48 12.09 -1.35
C GLY A 280 -34.60 13.01 -0.50
N LEU A 281 -33.35 12.64 -0.31
CA LEU A 281 -32.38 13.42 0.43
C LEU A 281 -31.88 14.63 -0.37
N ASP A 282 -31.57 15.71 0.34
CA ASP A 282 -30.73 16.79 -0.20
C ASP A 282 -29.29 16.45 0.17
N TRP A 283 -28.53 15.95 -0.81
CA TRP A 283 -27.21 15.42 -0.58
C TRP A 283 -26.18 15.90 -1.61
N GLN A 284 -24.94 15.80 -1.23
CA GLN A 284 -23.77 15.92 -2.09
C GLN A 284 -22.75 14.87 -1.66
N ILE A 285 -22.05 14.27 -2.61
CA ILE A 285 -20.95 13.33 -2.32
C ILE A 285 -19.72 13.69 -3.15
N GLU A 286 -18.58 13.71 -2.49
CA GLU A 286 -17.27 13.86 -3.13
C GLU A 286 -16.58 12.51 -3.10
N TRP A 287 -16.32 11.97 -4.29
CA TRP A 287 -15.70 10.66 -4.46
C TRP A 287 -14.18 10.77 -4.57
N SER A 288 -13.47 9.84 -3.94
CA SER A 288 -12.02 9.67 -4.03
C SER A 288 -11.68 8.20 -4.33
N LEU A 289 -11.12 7.94 -5.51
CA LEU A 289 -10.64 6.62 -5.91
C LEU A 289 -9.16 6.50 -5.54
N SER A 290 -8.87 5.69 -4.52
CA SER A 290 -7.49 5.41 -4.11
C SER A 290 -6.79 4.43 -5.06
N GLY A 291 -7.53 3.45 -5.61
CA GLY A 291 -7.00 2.52 -6.59
C GLY A 291 -8.04 1.52 -7.07
N GLU A 292 -7.84 1.06 -8.30
CA GLU A 292 -8.61 -0.04 -8.90
C GLU A 292 -8.14 -1.39 -8.35
N PRO A 293 -9.00 -2.42 -8.35
CA PRO A 293 -8.55 -3.77 -8.04
C PRO A 293 -7.65 -4.30 -9.15
N PHE A 294 -6.65 -5.09 -8.75
CA PHE A 294 -5.82 -5.82 -9.70
C PHE A 294 -5.60 -7.26 -9.28
N LEU A 295 -5.26 -8.11 -10.24
CA LEU A 295 -4.93 -9.52 -10.04
C LEU A 295 -3.85 -9.94 -11.04
N THR A 296 -2.79 -10.55 -10.55
CA THR A 296 -1.85 -11.31 -11.37
C THR A 296 -2.38 -12.74 -11.50
N PRO A 297 -2.77 -13.17 -12.71
CA PRO A 297 -3.45 -14.46 -12.88
C PRO A 297 -2.52 -15.63 -12.57
N PRO A 298 -3.06 -16.83 -12.28
CA PRO A 298 -2.27 -18.07 -12.24
C PRO A 298 -1.48 -18.29 -13.55
N GLY A 299 -0.23 -18.75 -13.44
CA GLY A 299 0.67 -18.92 -14.58
C GLY A 299 1.34 -17.62 -15.03
N GLY A 300 1.17 -16.52 -14.30
CA GLY A 300 1.96 -15.30 -14.47
C GLY A 300 3.42 -15.54 -14.06
N ALA A 301 4.35 -15.04 -14.88
CA ALA A 301 5.78 -15.38 -14.71
C ALA A 301 6.34 -14.93 -13.35
N VAL A 302 6.00 -13.72 -12.88
CA VAL A 302 6.47 -13.25 -11.56
C VAL A 302 5.79 -14.01 -10.43
N ARG A 303 4.51 -14.37 -10.57
CA ARG A 303 3.77 -15.14 -9.57
C ARG A 303 4.38 -16.51 -9.40
N ASP A 304 4.61 -17.24 -10.49
CA ASP A 304 5.22 -18.58 -10.49
C ASP A 304 6.67 -18.52 -9.95
N ALA A 305 7.44 -17.49 -10.32
CA ALA A 305 8.81 -17.30 -9.82
C ALA A 305 8.83 -17.08 -8.30
N VAL A 306 7.95 -16.24 -7.77
CA VAL A 306 7.87 -15.96 -6.32
C VAL A 306 7.43 -17.21 -5.54
N ILE A 307 6.43 -17.95 -6.02
CA ILE A 307 5.98 -19.22 -5.41
C ILE A 307 7.18 -20.20 -5.36
N ALA A 308 7.83 -20.43 -6.49
CA ALA A 308 8.96 -21.36 -6.56
C ALA A 308 10.11 -20.94 -5.61
N VAL A 309 10.40 -19.63 -5.48
CA VAL A 309 11.43 -19.14 -4.55
C VAL A 309 11.03 -19.39 -3.10
N CYS A 310 9.76 -19.17 -2.73
CA CYS A 310 9.28 -19.49 -1.37
C CYS A 310 9.40 -21.00 -1.08
N GLU A 311 9.04 -21.86 -2.02
CA GLU A 311 9.18 -23.31 -1.87
C GLU A 311 10.64 -23.74 -1.74
N GLU A 312 11.53 -23.24 -2.60
CA GLU A 312 12.94 -23.60 -2.63
C GLU A 312 13.72 -23.11 -1.40
N LEU A 313 13.49 -21.85 -1.00
CA LEU A 313 14.28 -21.20 0.03
C LEU A 313 13.60 -21.19 1.42
N CYS A 314 12.28 -21.14 1.48
CA CYS A 314 11.55 -21.17 2.77
C CYS A 314 11.00 -22.57 3.09
N GLY A 315 10.92 -23.48 2.11
CA GLY A 315 10.35 -24.81 2.29
C GLY A 315 8.82 -24.79 2.46
N ILE A 316 8.16 -23.74 1.95
CA ILE A 316 6.72 -23.49 2.14
C ILE A 316 6.11 -23.12 0.81
N SER A 317 5.00 -23.77 0.46
CA SER A 317 4.14 -23.27 -0.62
C SER A 317 3.28 -22.13 -0.06
N PRO A 318 3.43 -20.89 -0.54
CA PRO A 318 2.75 -19.75 0.04
C PRO A 318 1.23 -19.80 -0.17
N GLU A 319 0.46 -19.34 0.81
CA GLU A 319 -0.93 -18.98 0.58
C GLU A 319 -0.99 -17.77 -0.37
N GLU A 320 -1.77 -17.87 -1.41
CA GLU A 320 -2.01 -16.78 -2.35
C GLU A 320 -3.25 -15.99 -1.95
N SER A 321 -3.16 -14.67 -1.86
CA SER A 321 -4.23 -13.86 -1.31
C SER A 321 -4.37 -12.52 -2.02
N THR A 322 -5.60 -12.00 -2.05
CA THR A 322 -5.96 -10.64 -2.50
C THR A 322 -6.45 -9.77 -1.34
N GLY A 323 -6.39 -10.29 -0.11
CA GLY A 323 -6.89 -9.63 1.10
C GLY A 323 -5.98 -8.53 1.63
N GLY A 324 -6.38 -7.95 2.78
CA GLY A 324 -5.63 -6.90 3.47
C GLY A 324 -5.89 -5.49 2.97
N GLY A 325 -4.97 -4.58 3.29
CA GLY A 325 -4.97 -3.18 2.87
C GLY A 325 -4.75 -3.04 1.36
N THR A 326 -4.22 -1.91 0.93
CA THR A 326 -3.76 -1.74 -0.45
C THR A 326 -2.26 -1.44 -0.43
N SER A 327 -1.61 -1.45 -1.58
CA SER A 327 -0.20 -1.11 -1.74
C SER A 327 -0.01 -0.31 -3.03
N ASP A 328 1.15 0.28 -3.20
CA ASP A 328 1.49 1.05 -4.40
C ASP A 328 1.56 0.20 -5.68
N GLY A 329 1.56 -1.13 -5.56
CA GLY A 329 1.38 -2.04 -6.69
C GLY A 329 0.12 -1.74 -7.53
N ARG A 330 -0.92 -1.15 -6.90
CA ARG A 330 -2.15 -0.66 -7.56
C ARG A 330 -1.93 0.37 -8.67
N PHE A 331 -0.82 1.09 -8.62
CA PHE A 331 -0.47 2.09 -9.64
C PHE A 331 0.39 1.52 -10.77
N ILE A 332 1.11 0.44 -10.49
CA ILE A 332 1.98 -0.24 -11.47
C ILE A 332 1.20 -1.27 -12.29
N ALA A 333 0.29 -2.02 -11.69
CA ALA A 333 -0.53 -3.01 -12.40
C ALA A 333 -1.29 -2.42 -13.62
N PRO A 334 -1.88 -1.20 -13.58
CA PRO A 334 -2.53 -0.58 -14.74
C PRO A 334 -1.58 -0.19 -15.89
N LEU A 335 -0.26 -0.28 -15.70
CA LEU A 335 0.74 -0.13 -16.78
C LEU A 335 0.92 -1.43 -17.58
N GLY A 336 0.23 -2.51 -17.20
CA GLY A 336 0.30 -3.83 -17.83
C GLY A 336 1.27 -4.81 -17.15
N ALA A 337 1.80 -4.45 -15.98
CA ALA A 337 2.70 -5.30 -15.22
C ALA A 337 1.95 -6.40 -14.45
N GLU A 338 2.52 -7.58 -14.38
CA GLU A 338 2.19 -8.56 -13.35
C GLU A 338 2.78 -8.10 -12.01
N VAL A 339 1.97 -8.08 -10.95
CA VAL A 339 2.38 -7.56 -9.62
C VAL A 339 2.17 -8.62 -8.56
N VAL A 340 3.20 -8.89 -7.75
CA VAL A 340 3.13 -9.78 -6.57
C VAL A 340 3.79 -9.07 -5.39
N GLU A 341 3.25 -9.27 -4.19
CA GLU A 341 3.86 -8.76 -2.97
C GLU A 341 4.46 -9.90 -2.16
N LEU A 342 5.71 -9.70 -1.77
CA LEU A 342 6.48 -10.61 -0.92
C LEU A 342 7.32 -9.79 0.06
N GLY A 343 7.10 -9.99 1.35
CA GLY A 343 7.87 -9.33 2.41
C GLY A 343 7.76 -10.02 3.75
N PRO A 344 8.28 -9.40 4.82
CA PRO A 344 8.35 -9.98 6.14
C PRO A 344 6.98 -10.17 6.79
N VAL A 345 7.00 -10.70 8.01
CA VAL A 345 5.79 -10.90 8.82
C VAL A 345 5.18 -9.56 9.24
N ASN A 346 3.87 -9.40 9.01
CA ASN A 346 3.13 -8.15 9.22
C ASN A 346 2.58 -7.93 10.65
N ALA A 347 2.91 -8.79 11.60
CA ALA A 347 2.26 -8.82 12.91
C ALA A 347 2.41 -7.53 13.72
N THR A 348 3.45 -6.72 13.47
CA THR A 348 3.80 -5.54 14.26
C THR A 348 3.73 -4.21 13.50
N ILE A 349 3.34 -4.22 12.23
CA ILE A 349 3.24 -2.99 11.43
C ILE A 349 2.32 -1.97 12.11
N HIS A 350 2.69 -0.68 12.01
CA HIS A 350 1.95 0.47 12.59
C HIS A 350 1.78 0.44 14.12
N LYS A 351 2.33 -0.57 14.79
CA LYS A 351 2.26 -0.69 16.26
C LYS A 351 3.46 -0.06 16.94
N VAL A 352 3.32 0.18 18.24
CA VAL A 352 4.44 0.42 19.15
C VAL A 352 5.29 -0.84 19.19
N ASP A 353 6.62 -0.68 19.31
CA ASP A 353 7.59 -1.77 19.28
C ASP A 353 7.53 -2.61 18.00
N GLU A 354 7.30 -1.95 16.85
CA GLU A 354 7.44 -2.58 15.56
C GLU A 354 8.79 -3.29 15.44
N CYS A 355 8.78 -4.52 14.90
CA CYS A 355 9.99 -5.32 14.77
C CYS A 355 9.90 -6.35 13.66
N VAL A 356 11.08 -6.78 13.18
CA VAL A 356 11.25 -7.90 12.25
C VAL A 356 12.16 -8.96 12.86
N ALA A 357 11.90 -10.24 12.59
CA ALA A 357 12.82 -11.31 12.98
C ALA A 357 14.14 -11.17 12.20
N MET A 358 15.27 -11.24 12.88
CA MET A 358 16.58 -11.11 12.24
C MET A 358 16.82 -12.22 11.20
N ALA A 359 16.38 -13.44 11.47
CA ALA A 359 16.49 -14.56 10.56
C ALA A 359 15.71 -14.29 9.24
N ASP A 360 14.55 -13.67 9.31
CA ASP A 360 13.73 -13.30 8.14
C ASP A 360 14.40 -12.17 7.36
N LEU A 361 14.88 -11.14 8.05
CA LEU A 361 15.58 -10.02 7.45
C LEU A 361 16.86 -10.45 6.72
N GLU A 362 17.64 -11.36 7.32
CA GLU A 362 18.86 -11.90 6.73
C GLU A 362 18.60 -12.83 5.53
N LYS A 363 17.44 -13.46 5.49
CA LYS A 363 17.04 -14.38 4.43
C LYS A 363 16.42 -13.65 3.23
N LEU A 364 15.71 -12.56 3.45
CA LEU A 364 14.94 -11.84 2.45
C LEU A 364 15.75 -11.43 1.19
N PRO A 365 17.02 -10.97 1.28
CA PRO A 365 17.82 -10.68 0.09
C PRO A 365 17.97 -11.87 -0.85
N SER A 366 18.10 -13.07 -0.29
CA SER A 366 18.25 -14.29 -1.11
C SER A 366 16.96 -14.63 -1.88
N LEU A 367 15.78 -14.33 -1.30
CA LEU A 367 14.52 -14.50 -2.01
C LEU A 367 14.43 -13.54 -3.20
N TYR A 368 14.69 -12.26 -2.99
CA TYR A 368 14.63 -11.26 -4.06
C TYR A 368 15.66 -11.50 -5.15
N GLN A 369 16.90 -11.90 -4.78
CA GLN A 369 17.92 -12.28 -5.74
C GLN A 369 17.50 -13.49 -6.58
N ALA A 370 16.93 -14.53 -5.96
CA ALA A 370 16.47 -15.73 -6.67
C ALA A 370 15.31 -15.41 -7.64
N VAL A 371 14.43 -14.45 -7.30
CA VAL A 371 13.41 -13.96 -8.25
C VAL A 371 14.08 -13.30 -9.46
N CYS A 372 15.10 -12.46 -9.27
CA CYS A 372 15.88 -11.90 -10.38
C CYS A 372 16.50 -13.00 -11.25
N GLU A 373 17.12 -14.00 -10.63
CA GLU A 373 17.79 -15.12 -11.33
C GLU A 373 16.80 -15.96 -12.15
N LYS A 374 15.58 -16.20 -11.63
CA LYS A 374 14.53 -16.94 -12.36
C LYS A 374 13.96 -16.16 -13.54
N LEU A 375 13.86 -14.84 -13.43
CA LEU A 375 13.20 -14.00 -14.45
C LEU A 375 14.17 -13.39 -15.45
N LEU A 376 15.42 -13.08 -15.05
CA LEU A 376 16.38 -12.32 -15.84
C LEU A 376 17.75 -13.02 -15.98
N GLY A 377 17.99 -14.09 -15.23
CA GLY A 377 19.26 -14.85 -15.26
C GLY A 377 19.52 -15.69 -16.49
#